data_c87fbd27ec132ca55eadd1e5df9cfda7
#
_entry.id   c87fbd27ec132ca55eadd1e5df9cfda7
#
_cell.length_a   1.000
_cell.length_b   1.000
_cell.length_c   1.000
_cell.angle_alpha   90.00
_cell.angle_beta   90.00
_cell.angle_gamma   90.00
#
_symmetry.space_group_name_H-M   'P 1'
#
loop_
_entity.id
_entity.type
_entity.pdbx_description
1 polymer ?
#
loop_
_entity_poly.entity_id
_entity_poly.type
_entity_poly.pdbx_seq_one_letter_code
_entity_poly.pdbx_strand_id
1 'polypeptide(L)'
;WQQLRAGVWDRGAGMNDVFIDGVGFWAEQMPGWATAAPVLAGVAPLSTERARRPGPQRLAPAERRRAPDTVCLAMQVADEAVAASGHDGAALPCVFASTHGDLPLTDYMCDVVAGDAGVLSPTRFHNSVHNASAGYWTIASGARQASTALTAFEYTFGAGLLEALVQCAADQQPVLFVAYDVGATGALAEVTRLHRFAVRAACTNCNGRRPARRKFRRR
;
A
#
# COMPACT_ATOMS: atom_id res chain seq x y z
N TRP A 1 5.64 -0.44 22.44
CA TRP A 1 6.61 -0.62 21.35
C TRP A 1 8.10 -0.55 21.80
N GLN A 2 8.42 -0.04 22.98
CA GLN A 2 9.78 -0.09 23.54
C GLN A 2 10.14 -1.44 24.19
N GLN A 3 9.20 -2.36 24.37
CA GLN A 3 9.43 -3.65 25.07
C GLN A 3 9.62 -4.87 24.16
N LEU A 4 9.62 -4.71 22.83
CA LEU A 4 9.95 -5.80 21.89
C LEU A 4 11.45 -6.01 21.65
N ARG A 5 12.30 -5.49 22.53
CA ARG A 5 13.77 -5.69 22.48
C ARG A 5 14.27 -6.97 23.18
N ALA A 6 13.41 -7.81 23.70
CA ALA A 6 13.83 -9.00 24.46
C ALA A 6 13.56 -10.29 23.70
N GLY A 7 14.34 -10.57 22.69
CA GLY A 7 14.53 -11.87 22.09
C GLY A 7 15.95 -11.97 21.60
N VAL A 8 16.83 -12.50 22.44
CA VAL A 8 18.19 -12.86 22.02
C VAL A 8 18.07 -14.00 21.01
N TRP A 9 17.99 -13.65 19.74
CA TRP A 9 18.35 -14.56 18.67
C TRP A 9 19.87 -14.48 18.54
N ASP A 10 20.53 -15.61 18.75
CA ASP A 10 21.96 -15.77 18.50
C ASP A 10 22.22 -15.32 17.04
N ARG A 11 22.99 -14.23 16.91
CA ARG A 11 23.28 -13.63 15.60
C ARG A 11 24.31 -14.50 14.90
N GLY A 12 23.83 -15.58 14.31
CA GLY A 12 24.57 -16.22 13.24
C GLY A 12 24.88 -15.18 12.15
N ALA A 13 26.10 -15.09 11.72
CA ALA A 13 26.58 -14.12 10.75
C ALA A 13 25.61 -13.96 9.58
N GLY A 14 24.97 -12.80 9.38
CA GLY A 14 24.38 -12.44 8.11
C GLY A 14 22.99 -11.85 8.03
N MET A 15 22.17 -11.79 9.09
CA MET A 15 20.89 -11.06 9.00
C MET A 15 21.05 -9.66 9.55
N ASN A 16 21.02 -8.68 8.67
CA ASN A 16 20.94 -7.27 9.07
C ASN A 16 19.56 -6.98 9.68
N ASP A 17 19.52 -6.20 10.74
CA ASP A 17 18.28 -5.67 11.29
C ASP A 17 17.58 -4.83 10.20
N VAL A 18 16.29 -5.02 9.99
CA VAL A 18 15.47 -4.18 9.12
C VAL A 18 14.55 -3.33 9.98
N PHE A 19 14.49 -2.05 9.68
CA PHE A 19 13.72 -1.05 10.42
C PHE A 19 12.55 -0.56 9.57
N ILE A 20 11.49 -0.08 10.22
CA ILE A 20 10.39 0.61 9.57
C ILE A 20 10.56 2.11 9.85
N ASP A 21 10.88 2.89 8.83
CA ASP A 21 11.12 4.32 8.93
C ASP A 21 9.84 5.16 8.82
N GLY A 22 8.83 4.67 8.12
CA GLY A 22 7.57 5.36 7.95
C GLY A 22 6.42 4.39 7.74
N VAL A 23 5.25 4.76 8.24
CA VAL A 23 4.01 3.99 8.12
C VAL A 23 2.90 4.88 7.58
N GLY A 24 2.20 4.40 6.55
CA GLY A 24 0.92 4.90 6.10
C GLY A 24 -0.17 3.87 6.36
N PHE A 25 -1.35 4.33 6.69
CA PHE A 25 -2.47 3.44 6.97
C PHE A 25 -3.78 4.12 6.60
N TRP A 26 -4.70 3.37 6.03
CA TRP A 26 -6.05 3.84 5.80
C TRP A 26 -7.07 2.70 5.96
N ALA A 27 -8.12 2.97 6.67
CA ALA A 27 -9.36 2.22 6.67
C ALA A 27 -10.51 3.21 6.91
N GLU A 28 -11.72 2.89 6.47
CA GLU A 28 -12.87 3.80 6.57
C GLU A 28 -13.09 4.37 7.98
N GLN A 29 -12.89 3.56 9.01
CA GLN A 29 -13.07 3.97 10.42
C GLN A 29 -11.77 4.41 11.09
N MET A 30 -10.64 4.34 10.39
CA MET A 30 -9.31 4.70 10.87
C MET A 30 -8.50 5.39 9.75
N PRO A 31 -8.91 6.59 9.30
CA PRO A 31 -8.22 7.30 8.24
C PRO A 31 -6.89 7.87 8.75
N GLY A 32 -5.78 7.37 8.18
CA GLY A 32 -4.42 7.79 8.55
C GLY A 32 -3.83 7.07 9.77
N TRP A 33 -2.48 7.00 9.80
CA TRP A 33 -1.76 6.30 10.86
C TRP A 33 -1.98 6.91 12.25
N ALA A 34 -2.11 8.22 12.34
CA ALA A 34 -2.34 8.91 13.62
C ALA A 34 -3.65 8.46 14.30
N THR A 35 -4.70 8.18 13.50
CA THR A 35 -5.97 7.66 14.01
C THR A 35 -5.90 6.15 14.27
N ALA A 36 -5.22 5.42 13.38
CA ALA A 36 -5.18 3.96 13.45
C ALA A 36 -4.31 3.45 14.61
N ALA A 37 -3.17 4.07 14.87
CA ALA A 37 -2.20 3.59 15.85
C ALA A 37 -2.79 3.41 17.26
N PRO A 38 -3.51 4.38 17.86
CA PRO A 38 -4.11 4.20 19.17
C PRO A 38 -5.24 3.16 19.19
N VAL A 39 -6.01 3.02 18.10
CA VAL A 39 -7.06 2.00 17.99
C VAL A 39 -6.46 0.60 17.92
N LEU A 40 -5.42 0.43 17.08
CA LEU A 40 -4.71 -0.85 16.94
C LEU A 40 -3.95 -1.23 18.22
N ALA A 41 -3.51 -0.26 19.01
CA ALA A 41 -2.90 -0.47 20.32
C ALA A 41 -3.93 -0.75 21.43
N GLY A 42 -5.24 -0.71 21.15
CA GLY A 42 -6.30 -0.94 22.13
C GLY A 42 -6.51 0.20 23.13
N VAL A 43 -5.94 1.40 22.86
CA VAL A 43 -6.04 2.57 23.77
C VAL A 43 -7.12 3.57 23.35
N ALA A 44 -7.66 3.43 22.13
CA ALA A 44 -8.78 4.22 21.66
C ALA A 44 -9.87 3.32 21.02
N PRO A 45 -11.15 3.69 21.11
CA PRO A 45 -12.22 2.96 20.45
C PRO A 45 -12.17 3.16 18.94
N LEU A 46 -12.72 2.19 18.20
CA LEU A 46 -12.94 2.33 16.77
C LEU A 46 -14.01 3.39 16.51
N SER A 47 -13.77 4.28 15.54
CA SER A 47 -14.76 5.29 15.14
C SER A 47 -16.03 4.63 14.57
N THR A 48 -17.19 5.19 14.89
CA THR A 48 -18.46 4.86 14.24
C THR A 48 -18.63 5.58 12.90
N GLU A 49 -17.93 6.67 12.71
CA GLU A 49 -17.94 7.43 11.46
C GLU A 49 -17.05 6.78 10.41
N ARG A 50 -17.49 6.84 9.16
CA ARG A 50 -16.74 6.35 8.01
C ARG A 50 -16.18 7.50 7.22
N ALA A 51 -14.88 7.51 7.04
CA ALA A 51 -14.19 8.48 6.20
C ALA A 51 -14.49 8.22 4.72
N ARG A 52 -14.57 9.29 3.96
CA ARG A 52 -14.67 9.19 2.49
C ARG A 52 -13.33 8.71 1.91
N ARG A 53 -13.43 8.06 0.74
CA ARG A 53 -12.26 7.69 -0.05
C ARG A 53 -11.28 8.86 -0.18
N PRO A 54 -9.98 8.64 0.06
CA PRO A 54 -8.97 9.69 -0.11
C PRO A 54 -8.79 10.09 -1.57
N GLY A 55 -8.40 11.35 -1.78
CA GLY A 55 -8.00 11.86 -3.09
C GLY A 55 -6.51 12.16 -3.12
N PRO A 56 -5.66 11.18 -3.47
CA PRO A 56 -4.21 11.31 -3.38
C PRO A 56 -3.73 12.51 -4.21
N GLN A 57 -2.98 13.40 -3.56
CA GLN A 57 -2.55 14.66 -4.17
C GLN A 57 -1.46 14.47 -5.22
N ARG A 58 -0.72 13.36 -5.15
CA ARG A 58 0.30 13.01 -6.14
C ARG A 58 -0.27 12.74 -7.53
N LEU A 59 -1.53 12.28 -7.61
CA LEU A 59 -2.21 12.12 -8.90
C LEU A 59 -2.73 13.45 -9.43
N ALA A 60 -2.49 13.71 -10.72
CA ALA A 60 -3.11 14.83 -11.42
C ALA A 60 -4.65 14.77 -11.32
N PRO A 61 -5.38 15.89 -11.27
CA PRO A 61 -6.82 15.88 -11.07
C PRO A 61 -7.61 15.02 -12.08
N ALA A 62 -7.16 14.97 -13.33
CA ALA A 62 -7.79 14.15 -14.36
C ALA A 62 -7.58 12.65 -14.13
N GLU A 63 -6.38 12.24 -13.73
CA GLU A 63 -6.04 10.86 -13.39
C GLU A 63 -6.76 10.41 -12.13
N ARG A 64 -6.76 11.24 -11.08
CA ARG A 64 -7.45 10.98 -9.81
C ARG A 64 -8.94 10.70 -9.99
N ARG A 65 -9.61 11.37 -10.95
CA ARG A 65 -11.01 11.11 -11.27
C ARG A 65 -11.25 9.77 -11.99
N ARG A 66 -10.25 9.26 -12.71
CA ARG A 66 -10.33 8.01 -13.49
C ARG A 66 -9.75 6.82 -12.73
N ALA A 67 -8.94 7.08 -11.72
CA ALA A 67 -8.28 6.04 -10.93
C ALA A 67 -9.31 5.24 -10.12
N PRO A 68 -9.22 3.91 -10.10
CA PRO A 68 -10.01 3.05 -9.23
C PRO A 68 -9.74 3.34 -7.74
N ASP A 69 -10.63 2.88 -6.88
CA ASP A 69 -10.50 3.04 -5.43
C ASP A 69 -9.23 2.39 -4.89
N THR A 70 -8.88 1.20 -5.39
CA THR A 70 -7.64 0.49 -5.09
C THR A 70 -6.41 1.34 -5.34
N VAL A 71 -6.35 2.00 -6.50
CA VAL A 71 -5.24 2.91 -6.85
C VAL A 71 -5.20 4.11 -5.90
N CYS A 72 -6.35 4.76 -5.66
CA CYS A 72 -6.40 5.94 -4.80
C CYS A 72 -5.96 5.64 -3.37
N LEU A 73 -6.38 4.49 -2.83
CA LEU A 73 -6.03 4.05 -1.48
C LEU A 73 -4.55 3.66 -1.38
N ALA A 74 -4.04 2.88 -2.34
CA ALA A 74 -2.64 2.50 -2.38
C ALA A 74 -1.71 3.72 -2.49
N MET A 75 -2.06 4.69 -3.34
CA MET A 75 -1.33 5.94 -3.49
C MET A 75 -1.32 6.78 -2.21
N GLN A 76 -2.47 6.88 -1.52
CA GLN A 76 -2.59 7.65 -0.28
C GLN A 76 -1.67 7.11 0.81
N VAL A 77 -1.70 5.79 1.06
CA VAL A 77 -0.87 5.20 2.11
C VAL A 77 0.60 5.17 1.75
N ALA A 78 0.93 5.03 0.46
CA ALA A 78 2.31 5.14 -0.03
C ALA A 78 2.87 6.55 0.23
N ASP A 79 2.10 7.60 -0.09
CA ASP A 79 2.48 8.99 0.19
C ASP A 79 2.69 9.25 1.68
N GLU A 80 1.79 8.73 2.54
CA GLU A 80 1.92 8.86 4.00
C GLU A 80 3.19 8.18 4.52
N ALA A 81 3.47 6.94 4.06
CA ALA A 81 4.66 6.21 4.48
C ALA A 81 5.96 6.90 4.04
N VAL A 82 6.00 7.37 2.79
CA VAL A 82 7.15 8.10 2.24
C VAL A 82 7.35 9.43 2.98
N ALA A 83 6.28 10.20 3.21
CA ALA A 83 6.37 11.45 3.96
C ALA A 83 6.84 11.24 5.39
N ALA A 84 6.37 10.18 6.07
CA ALA A 84 6.77 9.83 7.43
C ALA A 84 8.22 9.35 7.51
N SER A 85 8.70 8.63 6.49
CA SER A 85 10.08 8.09 6.45
C SER A 85 11.12 9.16 6.13
N GLY A 86 10.75 10.22 5.40
CA GLY A 86 11.65 11.24 4.89
C GLY A 86 12.48 10.81 3.67
N HIS A 87 12.20 9.63 3.10
CA HIS A 87 12.83 9.18 1.85
C HIS A 87 12.24 9.90 0.63
N ASP A 88 12.97 9.86 -0.48
CA ASP A 88 12.44 10.29 -1.79
C ASP A 88 11.72 9.11 -2.46
N GLY A 89 10.41 9.23 -2.66
CA GLY A 89 9.60 8.19 -3.29
C GLY A 89 10.05 7.81 -4.70
N ALA A 90 10.72 8.71 -5.42
CA ALA A 90 11.28 8.43 -6.75
C ALA A 90 12.51 7.51 -6.71
N ALA A 91 13.19 7.46 -5.57
CA ALA A 91 14.40 6.68 -5.37
C ALA A 91 14.16 5.29 -4.74
N LEU A 92 12.92 4.99 -4.34
CA LEU A 92 12.59 3.74 -3.67
C LEU A 92 12.18 2.64 -4.66
N PRO A 93 12.79 1.45 -4.60
CA PRO A 93 12.14 0.22 -5.07
C PRO A 93 10.83 0.03 -4.33
N CYS A 94 9.86 -0.64 -4.98
CA CYS A 94 8.57 -0.80 -4.37
C CYS A 94 7.99 -2.21 -4.56
N VAL A 95 7.29 -2.68 -3.53
CA VAL A 95 6.54 -3.93 -3.53
C VAL A 95 5.07 -3.61 -3.26
N PHE A 96 4.22 -3.90 -4.22
CA PHE A 96 2.77 -3.73 -4.12
C PHE A 96 2.11 -5.10 -4.00
N ALA A 97 1.35 -5.31 -2.94
CA ALA A 97 0.70 -6.58 -2.63
C ALA A 97 -0.82 -6.38 -2.52
N SER A 98 -1.57 -7.13 -3.31
CA SER A 98 -3.02 -7.17 -3.24
C SER A 98 -3.51 -8.59 -3.44
N THR A 99 -4.49 -9.01 -2.64
CA THR A 99 -5.02 -10.38 -2.71
C THR A 99 -5.76 -10.61 -4.01
N HIS A 100 -6.56 -9.63 -4.44
CA HIS A 100 -7.48 -9.78 -5.56
C HIS A 100 -7.34 -8.69 -6.63
N GLY A 101 -6.52 -7.67 -6.43
CA GLY A 101 -6.51 -6.48 -7.27
C GLY A 101 -7.79 -5.65 -7.08
N ASP A 102 -8.42 -5.24 -8.18
CA ASP A 102 -9.65 -4.43 -8.16
C ASP A 102 -10.89 -5.29 -8.40
N LEU A 103 -11.51 -5.77 -7.33
CA LEU A 103 -12.71 -6.62 -7.42
C LEU A 103 -13.94 -5.90 -7.99
N PRO A 104 -14.23 -4.63 -7.68
CA PRO A 104 -15.31 -3.89 -8.38
C PRO A 104 -15.11 -3.81 -9.88
N LEU A 105 -13.86 -3.68 -10.31
CA LEU A 105 -13.54 -3.68 -11.74
C LEU A 105 -13.67 -5.08 -12.36
N THR A 106 -13.28 -6.11 -11.61
CA THR A 106 -13.48 -7.51 -12.03
C THR A 106 -14.97 -7.84 -12.21
N ASP A 107 -15.82 -7.43 -11.27
CA ASP A 107 -17.27 -7.56 -11.34
C ASP A 107 -17.83 -6.90 -12.62
N TYR A 108 -17.48 -5.63 -12.84
CA TYR A 108 -17.84 -4.92 -14.07
C TYR A 108 -17.39 -5.65 -15.35
N MET A 109 -16.16 -6.18 -15.37
CA MET A 109 -15.63 -6.90 -16.53
C MET A 109 -16.42 -8.18 -16.80
N CYS A 110 -16.78 -8.92 -15.74
CA CYS A 110 -17.61 -10.12 -15.86
C CYS A 110 -18.99 -9.80 -16.43
N ASP A 111 -19.64 -8.74 -15.93
CA ASP A 111 -20.94 -8.30 -16.41
C ASP A 111 -20.92 -7.92 -17.89
N VAL A 112 -19.91 -7.15 -18.30
CA VAL A 112 -19.77 -6.72 -19.71
C VAL A 112 -19.52 -7.92 -20.62
N VAL A 113 -18.63 -8.85 -20.24
CA VAL A 113 -18.33 -10.04 -21.06
C VAL A 113 -19.52 -10.97 -21.15
N ALA A 114 -20.32 -11.09 -20.07
CA ALA A 114 -21.53 -11.90 -20.08
C ALA A 114 -22.68 -11.29 -20.94
N GLY A 115 -22.69 -9.97 -21.10
CA GLY A 115 -23.68 -9.23 -21.88
C GLY A 115 -23.21 -8.93 -23.31
N ASP A 116 -22.59 -7.77 -23.50
CA ASP A 116 -22.03 -7.31 -24.77
C ASP A 116 -20.59 -6.85 -24.62
N ALA A 117 -19.64 -7.71 -24.97
CA ALA A 117 -18.23 -7.43 -24.89
C ALA A 117 -17.75 -6.21 -25.72
N GLY A 118 -18.55 -5.79 -26.70
CA GLY A 118 -18.26 -4.64 -27.57
C GLY A 118 -18.34 -3.30 -26.84
N VAL A 119 -18.99 -3.25 -25.67
CA VAL A 119 -19.14 -2.01 -24.86
C VAL A 119 -18.08 -1.89 -23.77
N LEU A 120 -17.04 -2.72 -23.76
CA LEU A 120 -15.97 -2.69 -22.78
C LEU A 120 -15.21 -1.34 -22.79
N SER A 121 -15.17 -0.68 -21.63
CA SER A 121 -14.46 0.59 -21.50
C SER A 121 -12.95 0.39 -21.57
N PRO A 122 -12.21 1.02 -22.52
CA PRO A 122 -10.76 0.92 -22.60
C PRO A 122 -10.06 1.40 -21.32
N THR A 123 -10.57 2.44 -20.68
CA THR A 123 -10.01 2.96 -19.42
C THR A 123 -10.17 1.95 -18.28
N ARG A 124 -11.31 1.29 -18.18
CA ARG A 124 -11.52 0.25 -17.16
C ARG A 124 -10.66 -0.97 -17.46
N PHE A 125 -10.58 -1.39 -18.72
CA PHE A 125 -9.67 -2.47 -19.12
C PHE A 125 -8.22 -2.18 -18.77
N HIS A 126 -7.73 -0.97 -19.05
CA HIS A 126 -6.38 -0.54 -18.67
C HIS A 126 -6.09 -0.68 -17.16
N ASN A 127 -7.09 -0.44 -16.31
CA ASN A 127 -6.96 -0.52 -14.86
C ASN A 127 -7.18 -1.94 -14.30
N SER A 128 -7.52 -2.94 -15.11
CA SER A 128 -7.81 -4.30 -14.64
C SER A 128 -6.57 -5.14 -14.33
N VAL A 129 -5.40 -4.67 -14.72
CA VAL A 129 -4.15 -5.39 -14.44
C VAL A 129 -3.78 -5.32 -12.95
N HIS A 130 -3.30 -6.42 -12.41
CA HIS A 130 -2.96 -6.53 -10.98
C HIS A 130 -1.93 -5.49 -10.51
N ASN A 131 -1.03 -5.08 -11.39
CA ASN A 131 0.00 -4.09 -11.11
C ASN A 131 -0.42 -2.63 -11.35
N ALA A 132 -1.70 -2.34 -11.56
CA ALA A 132 -2.17 -0.98 -11.85
C ALA A 132 -1.71 0.03 -10.78
N SER A 133 -1.89 -0.27 -9.49
CA SER A 133 -1.48 0.63 -8.41
C SER A 133 0.01 0.92 -8.39
N ALA A 134 0.85 -0.09 -8.66
CA ALA A 134 2.30 0.07 -8.79
C ALA A 134 2.65 0.96 -10.00
N GLY A 135 1.97 0.77 -11.13
CA GLY A 135 2.14 1.60 -12.33
C GLY A 135 1.79 3.07 -12.09
N TYR A 136 0.66 3.33 -11.44
CA TYR A 136 0.28 4.70 -11.05
C TYR A 136 1.31 5.33 -10.12
N TRP A 137 1.81 4.57 -9.13
CA TRP A 137 2.84 5.04 -8.21
C TRP A 137 4.11 5.42 -8.93
N THR A 138 4.66 4.51 -9.75
CA THR A 138 5.94 4.74 -10.44
C THR A 138 5.87 5.92 -11.41
N ILE A 139 4.77 6.08 -12.13
CA ILE A 139 4.54 7.23 -13.02
C ILE A 139 4.43 8.52 -12.21
N ALA A 140 3.57 8.56 -11.18
CA ALA A 140 3.28 9.77 -10.43
C ALA A 140 4.45 10.22 -9.52
N SER A 141 5.27 9.30 -9.03
CA SER A 141 6.49 9.60 -8.26
C SER A 141 7.71 9.85 -9.13
N GLY A 142 7.67 9.49 -10.43
CA GLY A 142 8.83 9.50 -11.32
C GLY A 142 9.82 8.38 -10.99
N ALA A 143 9.42 7.35 -10.25
CA ALA A 143 10.29 6.25 -9.87
C ALA A 143 10.69 5.40 -11.07
N ARG A 144 11.99 5.03 -11.11
CA ARG A 144 12.57 4.15 -12.11
C ARG A 144 13.27 2.94 -11.50
N GLN A 145 13.07 2.74 -10.20
CA GLN A 145 13.58 1.61 -9.45
C GLN A 145 12.75 0.35 -9.71
N ALA A 146 13.23 -0.79 -9.24
CA ALA A 146 12.50 -2.04 -9.32
C ALA A 146 11.10 -1.92 -8.72
N SER A 147 10.11 -2.51 -9.39
CA SER A 147 8.73 -2.52 -8.95
C SER A 147 8.17 -3.93 -9.05
N THR A 148 7.75 -4.48 -7.93
CA THR A 148 7.16 -5.81 -7.82
C THR A 148 5.67 -5.67 -7.49
N ALA A 149 4.82 -6.43 -8.19
CA ALA A 149 3.41 -6.60 -7.83
C ALA A 149 3.16 -8.09 -7.59
N LEU A 150 2.59 -8.44 -6.43
CA LEU A 150 2.39 -9.83 -6.06
C LEU A 150 1.05 -10.10 -5.37
N THR A 151 0.65 -11.35 -5.43
CA THR A 151 -0.44 -11.94 -4.66
C THR A 151 -0.03 -13.29 -4.09
N ALA A 152 -0.56 -13.66 -2.95
CA ALA A 152 -0.39 -14.98 -2.32
C ALA A 152 -1.65 -15.38 -1.55
N PHE A 153 -2.82 -15.01 -2.08
CA PHE A 153 -4.13 -15.25 -1.50
C PHE A 153 -4.18 -14.79 -0.02
N GLU A 154 -4.51 -15.65 0.93
CA GLU A 154 -4.59 -15.30 2.37
C GLU A 154 -3.26 -14.82 2.96
N TYR A 155 -2.15 -15.18 2.36
CA TYR A 155 -0.80 -14.84 2.82
C TYR A 155 -0.22 -13.60 2.12
N THR A 156 -0.99 -12.89 1.31
CA THR A 156 -0.52 -11.78 0.48
C THR A 156 0.24 -10.72 1.26
N PHE A 157 -0.28 -10.30 2.42
CA PHE A 157 0.43 -9.32 3.25
C PHE A 157 1.78 -9.85 3.74
N GLY A 158 1.82 -11.09 4.25
CA GLY A 158 3.05 -11.71 4.75
C GLY A 158 4.07 -11.95 3.65
N ALA A 159 3.62 -12.42 2.49
CA ALA A 159 4.48 -12.64 1.32
C ALA A 159 5.06 -11.32 0.79
N GLY A 160 4.23 -10.26 0.68
CA GLY A 160 4.69 -8.95 0.26
C GLY A 160 5.65 -8.29 1.24
N LEU A 161 5.40 -8.44 2.53
CA LEU A 161 6.31 -7.95 3.56
C LEU A 161 7.65 -8.70 3.50
N LEU A 162 7.62 -10.03 3.36
CA LEU A 162 8.83 -10.84 3.23
C LEU A 162 9.64 -10.43 1.99
N GLU A 163 8.99 -10.24 0.85
CA GLU A 163 9.62 -9.75 -0.37
C GLU A 163 10.32 -8.40 -0.17
N ALA A 164 9.63 -7.44 0.46
CA ALA A 164 10.22 -6.14 0.76
C ALA A 164 11.42 -6.22 1.73
N LEU A 165 11.33 -7.09 2.74
CA LEU A 165 12.43 -7.32 3.69
C LEU A 165 13.63 -7.96 3.01
N VAL A 166 13.41 -8.92 2.11
CA VAL A 166 14.48 -9.60 1.36
C VAL A 166 15.15 -8.62 0.40
N GLN A 167 14.40 -7.85 -0.37
CA GLN A 167 14.96 -6.82 -1.26
C GLN A 167 15.77 -5.79 -0.46
N CYS A 168 15.21 -5.29 0.65
CA CYS A 168 15.89 -4.34 1.52
C CYS A 168 17.23 -4.91 2.04
N ALA A 169 17.23 -6.16 2.51
CA ALA A 169 18.43 -6.81 3.04
C ALA A 169 19.46 -7.13 1.96
N ALA A 170 19.02 -7.59 0.78
CA ALA A 170 19.91 -7.96 -0.32
C ALA A 170 20.58 -6.74 -0.95
N ASP A 171 19.79 -5.70 -1.22
CA ASP A 171 20.25 -4.52 -1.96
C ASP A 171 20.76 -3.41 -1.03
N GLN A 172 20.64 -3.57 0.29
CA GLN A 172 21.04 -2.59 1.31
C GLN A 172 20.46 -1.19 1.06
N GLN A 173 19.22 -1.15 0.57
CA GLN A 173 18.51 0.10 0.30
C GLN A 173 17.08 0.07 0.85
N PRO A 174 16.48 1.22 1.18
CA PRO A 174 15.10 1.30 1.61
C PRO A 174 14.14 0.81 0.53
N VAL A 175 13.06 0.15 0.92
CA VAL A 175 12.02 -0.36 0.02
C VAL A 175 10.66 0.14 0.50
N LEU A 176 9.84 0.62 -0.42
CA LEU A 176 8.44 0.94 -0.15
C LEU A 176 7.59 -0.33 -0.30
N PHE A 177 6.96 -0.77 0.79
CA PHE A 177 5.98 -1.84 0.77
C PHE A 177 4.56 -1.28 0.89
N VAL A 178 3.65 -1.69 0.00
CA VAL A 178 2.24 -1.28 -0.01
C VAL A 178 1.36 -2.51 -0.10
N ALA A 179 0.54 -2.75 0.91
CA ALA A 179 -0.49 -3.79 0.89
C ALA A 179 -1.88 -3.13 0.84
N TYR A 180 -2.72 -3.54 -0.10
CA TYR A 180 -4.01 -2.90 -0.34
C TYR A 180 -5.03 -3.89 -0.90
N ASP A 181 -6.26 -3.77 -0.41
CA ASP A 181 -7.42 -4.46 -0.96
C ASP A 181 -8.68 -3.60 -0.72
N VAL A 182 -9.68 -3.72 -1.57
CA VAL A 182 -11.00 -3.10 -1.42
C VAL A 182 -12.09 -4.18 -1.45
N GLY A 183 -13.24 -3.86 -0.88
CA GLY A 183 -14.40 -4.75 -0.94
C GLY A 183 -14.91 -4.93 -2.37
N ALA A 184 -15.39 -6.13 -2.69
CA ALA A 184 -16.04 -6.42 -3.94
C ALA A 184 -17.44 -5.84 -4.01
N THR A 185 -17.95 -5.72 -5.24
CA THR A 185 -19.35 -5.42 -5.58
C THR A 185 -20.02 -6.65 -6.22
N GLY A 186 -21.30 -6.55 -6.49
CA GLY A 186 -22.07 -7.58 -7.17
C GLY A 186 -21.96 -8.97 -6.56
N ALA A 187 -21.84 -9.98 -7.40
CA ALA A 187 -21.75 -11.38 -6.96
C ALA A 187 -20.49 -11.67 -6.13
N LEU A 188 -19.40 -10.94 -6.38
CA LEU A 188 -18.14 -11.11 -5.64
C LEU A 188 -18.19 -10.54 -4.23
N ALA A 189 -19.18 -9.72 -3.88
CA ALA A 189 -19.31 -9.14 -2.54
C ALA A 189 -19.42 -10.20 -1.44
N GLU A 190 -20.01 -11.35 -1.73
CA GLU A 190 -20.11 -12.48 -0.78
C GLU A 190 -18.74 -13.06 -0.44
N VAL A 191 -17.83 -13.14 -1.42
CA VAL A 191 -16.47 -13.66 -1.22
C VAL A 191 -15.69 -12.78 -0.26
N THR A 192 -15.93 -11.47 -0.28
CA THR A 192 -15.15 -10.50 0.49
C THR A 192 -15.85 -10.01 1.75
N ARG A 193 -17.10 -10.43 2.01
CA ARG A 193 -17.90 -9.96 3.16
C ARG A 193 -17.24 -10.20 4.51
N LEU A 194 -16.46 -11.25 4.65
CA LEU A 194 -15.76 -11.60 5.88
C LEU A 194 -14.40 -10.94 6.02
N HIS A 195 -13.88 -10.31 4.97
CA HIS A 195 -12.58 -9.66 4.96
C HIS A 195 -12.70 -8.20 5.41
N ARG A 196 -11.96 -7.83 6.44
CA ARG A 196 -11.82 -6.42 6.84
C ARG A 196 -10.68 -5.81 6.02
N PHE A 197 -11.04 -4.99 5.05
CA PHE A 197 -10.07 -4.34 4.19
C PHE A 197 -9.41 -3.17 4.90
N ALA A 198 -8.09 -3.18 4.91
CA ALA A 198 -7.25 -2.07 5.34
C ALA A 198 -6.09 -1.93 4.36
N VAL A 199 -5.74 -0.71 4.05
CA VAL A 199 -4.62 -0.39 3.16
C VAL A 199 -3.46 0.09 4.02
N ARG A 200 -2.27 -0.48 3.82
CA ARG A 200 -1.09 -0.23 4.63
C ARG A 200 0.12 -0.02 3.75
N ALA A 201 0.98 0.89 4.14
CA ALA A 201 2.30 1.02 3.53
C ALA A 201 3.36 1.20 4.62
N ALA A 202 4.55 0.72 4.36
CA ALA A 202 5.72 0.93 5.19
C ALA A 202 6.95 1.19 4.32
N CYS A 203 7.80 2.13 4.74
CA CYS A 203 9.15 2.24 4.20
C CYS A 203 10.09 1.48 5.13
N THR A 204 10.78 0.47 4.60
CA THR A 204 11.77 -0.34 5.32
C THR A 204 13.18 0.19 5.08
N ASN A 205 14.08 0.01 6.05
CA ASN A 205 15.47 0.45 5.94
C ASN A 205 16.38 -0.53 6.71
N CYS A 206 17.45 -1.00 6.06
CA CYS A 206 18.40 -1.95 6.63
C CYS A 206 19.52 -1.30 7.43
N ASN A 207 19.76 -0.01 7.27
CA ASN A 207 20.96 0.65 7.79
C ASN A 207 20.80 1.30 9.17
N GLY A 208 19.61 1.30 9.76
CA GLY A 208 19.32 1.91 11.06
C GLY A 208 19.62 3.41 11.16
N ARG A 209 20.08 4.04 10.10
CA ARG A 209 20.39 5.47 10.04
C ARG A 209 19.11 6.19 9.61
N ARG A 210 18.46 6.88 10.54
CA ARG A 210 17.37 7.80 10.18
C ARG A 210 17.90 8.79 9.16
N PRO A 211 17.19 9.00 8.01
CA PRO A 211 17.55 10.07 7.09
C PRO A 211 17.56 11.39 7.88
N ALA A 212 18.59 12.23 7.64
CA ALA A 212 18.71 13.51 8.30
C ALA A 212 17.43 14.31 8.07
N ARG A 213 16.71 14.67 9.15
CA ARG A 213 15.51 15.50 9.04
C ARG A 213 15.86 16.75 8.25
N ARG A 214 15.41 16.86 6.97
CA ARG A 214 15.46 18.11 6.23
C ARG A 214 14.63 19.11 7.01
N LYS A 215 15.29 20.11 7.60
CA LYS A 215 14.61 21.26 8.19
C LYS A 215 13.86 21.97 7.06
N PHE A 216 12.55 21.80 7.03
CA PHE A 216 11.68 22.59 6.18
C PHE A 216 11.83 24.05 6.63
N ARG A 217 12.63 24.84 5.90
CA ARG A 217 12.57 26.29 6.04
C ARG A 217 11.25 26.73 5.44
N ARG A 218 10.33 27.17 6.28
CA ARG A 218 9.19 27.97 5.85
C ARG A 218 9.77 29.23 5.19
N ARG A 219 9.45 29.45 3.94
CA ARG A 219 9.48 30.76 3.31
C ARG A 219 8.06 31.31 3.26
#